data_f438b517a1eecdf510ca3f65bfcec045
#
_entry.id   f438b517a1eecdf510ca3f65bfcec045
#
_cell.length_a   1.000
_cell.length_b   1.000
_cell.length_c   1.000
_cell.angle_alpha   90.00
_cell.angle_beta   90.00
_cell.angle_gamma   90.00
#
_symmetry.space_group_name_H-M   'P 1'
#
loop_
_entity.id
_entity.type
_entity.pdbx_description
1 polymer ?
#
loop_
_entity_poly.entity_id
_entity_poly.type
_entity_poly.pdbx_seq_one_letter_code
_entity_poly.pdbx_strand_id
1 'polypeptide(L)'
;QNLYDEVAQAIAAQLAKGTVGNPRNGAVRMGALVGRWQYDTGQQGLSQLQAHTNALYDGRANALVDADPTIAACAQPVLLGTQDPDGCALVHDMEIFGPVATLMPYRDLEHGLALAHRGQGSLVCSLYGEDAAALATASTDLATSHGRVHVVTPDVAKLHTGHGNVMPQSMHGGPGRAGGGAELGGLRALDFYHRKSAMQAAPSVLQALGATTGV
;
A
#
# COMPACT_ATOMS: atom_id res chain seq x y z
N GLN A 1 -13.00 13.78 12.39
CA GLN A 1 -14.04 14.28 11.44
C GLN A 1 -13.86 15.75 11.12
N ASN A 2 -13.45 16.58 12.09
CA ASN A 2 -13.24 18.02 11.92
C ASN A 2 -12.15 18.40 10.90
N LEU A 3 -11.24 17.50 10.57
CA LEU A 3 -10.16 17.72 9.61
C LEU A 3 -10.47 17.17 8.20
N TYR A 4 -11.62 16.54 7.99
CA TYR A 4 -11.94 15.84 6.74
C TYR A 4 -11.80 16.74 5.50
N ASP A 5 -12.43 17.90 5.52
CA ASP A 5 -12.45 18.80 4.37
C ASP A 5 -11.06 19.45 4.13
N GLU A 6 -10.35 19.77 5.19
CA GLU A 6 -8.98 20.29 5.11
C GLU A 6 -8.01 19.26 4.51
N VAL A 7 -8.09 18.01 4.97
CA VAL A 7 -7.29 16.90 4.44
C VAL A 7 -7.65 16.61 2.98
N ALA A 8 -8.96 16.58 2.65
CA ALA A 8 -9.42 16.39 1.28
C ALA A 8 -8.85 17.45 0.33
N GLN A 9 -8.93 18.73 0.73
CA GLN A 9 -8.40 19.86 -0.06
C GLN A 9 -6.87 19.76 -0.20
N ALA A 10 -6.16 19.45 0.87
CA ALA A 10 -4.70 19.32 0.85
C ALA A 10 -4.24 18.19 -0.08
N ILE A 11 -4.89 17.02 -0.03
CA ILE A 11 -4.59 15.90 -0.92
C ILE A 11 -4.90 16.27 -2.38
N ALA A 12 -6.09 16.82 -2.65
CA ALA A 12 -6.49 17.23 -3.99
C ALA A 12 -5.51 18.24 -4.60
N ALA A 13 -5.07 19.22 -3.81
CA ALA A 13 -4.08 20.22 -4.24
C ALA A 13 -2.70 19.61 -4.57
N GLN A 14 -2.30 18.51 -3.91
CA GLN A 14 -1.07 17.80 -4.26
C GLN A 14 -1.26 16.94 -5.51
N LEU A 15 -2.38 16.21 -5.62
CA LEU A 15 -2.69 15.41 -6.79
C LEU A 15 -2.76 16.24 -8.08
N ALA A 16 -3.31 17.47 -8.00
CA ALA A 16 -3.40 18.39 -9.13
C ALA A 16 -2.03 18.83 -9.70
N LYS A 17 -0.95 18.69 -8.93
CA LYS A 17 0.41 18.98 -9.39
C LYS A 17 1.07 17.80 -10.09
N GLY A 18 0.46 16.60 -9.99
CA GLY A 18 0.99 15.38 -10.57
C GLY A 18 0.82 15.34 -12.09
N THR A 19 1.86 14.95 -12.79
CA THR A 19 1.85 14.75 -14.24
C THR A 19 1.94 13.26 -14.55
N VAL A 20 1.07 12.79 -15.42
CA VAL A 20 0.98 11.38 -15.82
C VAL A 20 1.33 11.24 -17.30
N GLY A 21 2.11 10.22 -17.67
CA GLY A 21 2.48 10.02 -19.08
C GLY A 21 3.69 9.14 -19.29
N ASN A 22 4.47 9.45 -20.31
CA ASN A 22 5.69 8.72 -20.67
C ASN A 22 6.80 8.93 -19.63
N PRO A 23 7.23 7.90 -18.89
CA PRO A 23 8.24 8.05 -17.83
C PRO A 23 9.64 8.43 -18.33
N ARG A 24 9.89 8.36 -19.66
CA ARG A 24 11.14 8.88 -20.25
C ARG A 24 11.16 10.41 -20.36
N ASN A 25 9.99 11.05 -20.26
CA ASN A 25 9.90 12.51 -20.22
C ASN A 25 10.12 12.99 -18.77
N GLY A 26 11.13 13.83 -18.56
CA GLY A 26 11.50 14.33 -17.23
C GLY A 26 10.43 15.17 -16.51
N ALA A 27 9.40 15.64 -17.23
CA ALA A 27 8.25 16.32 -16.63
C ALA A 27 7.22 15.36 -16.04
N VAL A 28 7.29 14.06 -16.32
CA VAL A 28 6.34 13.04 -15.84
C VAL A 28 6.72 12.58 -14.44
N ARG A 29 5.72 12.53 -13.56
CA ARG A 29 5.86 12.06 -12.17
C ARG A 29 5.29 10.66 -11.97
N MET A 30 4.34 10.24 -12.79
CA MET A 30 3.72 8.92 -12.72
C MET A 30 3.60 8.33 -14.14
N GLY A 31 4.13 7.13 -14.33
CA GLY A 31 4.07 6.38 -15.58
C GLY A 31 2.79 5.56 -15.74
N ALA A 32 2.82 4.63 -16.69
CA ALA A 32 1.73 3.70 -16.95
C ALA A 32 1.64 2.61 -15.88
N LEU A 33 0.44 2.03 -15.74
CA LEU A 33 0.21 0.75 -15.09
C LEU A 33 0.91 -0.38 -15.87
N VAL A 34 0.94 -1.58 -15.29
CA VAL A 34 1.61 -2.75 -15.90
C VAL A 34 1.07 -3.09 -17.29
N GLY A 35 -0.23 -2.89 -17.52
CA GLY A 35 -0.83 -3.16 -18.80
C GLY A 35 -2.25 -2.62 -18.95
N ARG A 36 -2.76 -2.64 -20.19
CA ARG A 36 -4.08 -2.12 -20.52
C ARG A 36 -5.20 -2.85 -19.77
N TRP A 37 -5.06 -4.17 -19.59
CA TRP A 37 -6.02 -4.95 -18.80
C TRP A 37 -6.18 -4.44 -17.37
N GLN A 38 -5.08 -4.03 -16.71
CA GLN A 38 -5.13 -3.45 -15.39
C GLN A 38 -5.83 -2.08 -15.38
N TYR A 39 -5.55 -1.25 -16.40
CA TYR A 39 -6.23 0.02 -16.59
C TYR A 39 -7.75 -0.19 -16.73
N ASP A 40 -8.18 -1.10 -17.60
CA ASP A 40 -9.59 -1.34 -17.89
C ASP A 40 -10.32 -1.90 -16.65
N THR A 41 -9.72 -2.85 -15.94
CA THR A 41 -10.25 -3.36 -14.67
C THR A 41 -10.34 -2.27 -13.61
N GLY A 42 -9.33 -1.39 -13.52
CA GLY A 42 -9.32 -0.25 -12.62
C GLY A 42 -10.45 0.75 -12.92
N GLN A 43 -10.71 1.04 -14.20
CA GLN A 43 -11.82 1.92 -14.60
C GLN A 43 -13.20 1.31 -14.26
N GLN A 44 -13.37 0.00 -14.42
CA GLN A 44 -14.60 -0.71 -14.03
C GLN A 44 -14.83 -0.62 -12.52
N GLY A 45 -13.81 -0.92 -11.71
CA GLY A 45 -13.88 -0.80 -10.25
C GLY A 45 -14.14 0.63 -9.79
N LEU A 46 -13.47 1.62 -10.40
CA LEU A 46 -13.71 3.04 -10.13
C LEU A 46 -15.17 3.44 -10.39
N SER A 47 -15.74 2.99 -11.51
CA SER A 47 -17.14 3.28 -11.83
C SER A 47 -18.11 2.70 -10.80
N GLN A 48 -17.82 1.50 -10.27
CA GLN A 48 -18.62 0.89 -9.19
C GLN A 48 -18.50 1.68 -7.88
N LEU A 49 -17.30 2.08 -7.48
CA LEU A 49 -17.09 2.89 -6.28
C LEU A 49 -17.76 4.27 -6.40
N GLN A 50 -17.70 4.90 -7.56
CA GLN A 50 -18.31 6.22 -7.80
C GLN A 50 -19.85 6.22 -7.69
N ALA A 51 -20.50 5.07 -7.82
CA ALA A 51 -21.93 4.94 -7.56
C ALA A 51 -22.30 5.11 -6.08
N HIS A 52 -21.32 4.96 -5.16
CA HIS A 52 -21.51 4.99 -3.71
C HIS A 52 -20.66 6.05 -3.00
N THR A 53 -19.87 6.82 -3.74
CA THR A 53 -18.93 7.81 -3.20
C THR A 53 -18.96 9.11 -4.01
N ASN A 54 -18.41 10.17 -3.45
CA ASN A 54 -18.25 11.45 -4.16
C ASN A 54 -16.80 11.61 -4.63
N ALA A 55 -16.58 12.17 -5.81
CA ALA A 55 -15.24 12.54 -6.24
C ALA A 55 -14.82 13.82 -5.52
N LEU A 56 -13.75 13.73 -4.73
CA LEU A 56 -13.09 14.88 -4.09
C LEU A 56 -12.00 15.47 -5.02
N TYR A 57 -11.39 14.61 -5.85
CA TYR A 57 -10.53 14.99 -6.95
C TYR A 57 -10.64 13.95 -8.07
N ASP A 58 -10.74 14.42 -9.30
CA ASP A 58 -10.77 13.56 -10.49
C ASP A 58 -9.83 14.11 -11.56
N GLY A 59 -8.67 13.47 -11.71
CA GLY A 59 -7.65 13.85 -12.68
C GLY A 59 -7.91 13.34 -14.10
N ARG A 60 -8.96 12.57 -14.35
CA ARG A 60 -9.17 11.90 -15.67
C ARG A 60 -9.34 12.84 -16.85
N ALA A 61 -9.73 14.08 -16.59
CA ALA A 61 -9.80 15.12 -17.62
C ALA A 61 -8.42 15.72 -17.99
N ASN A 62 -7.39 15.46 -17.20
CA ASN A 62 -6.06 16.01 -17.46
C ASN A 62 -5.39 15.28 -18.64
N ALA A 63 -4.71 16.05 -19.48
CA ALA A 63 -3.95 15.50 -20.59
C ALA A 63 -2.78 14.64 -20.10
N LEU A 64 -2.48 13.58 -20.83
CA LEU A 64 -1.25 12.82 -20.63
C LEU A 64 -0.07 13.56 -21.25
N VAL A 65 1.09 13.48 -20.59
CA VAL A 65 2.33 14.07 -21.08
C VAL A 65 3.06 13.06 -21.95
N ASP A 66 3.24 13.36 -23.21
CA ASP A 66 3.99 12.54 -24.17
C ASP A 66 3.53 11.06 -24.20
N ALA A 67 2.21 10.85 -24.16
CA ALA A 67 1.60 9.52 -24.22
C ALA A 67 0.23 9.58 -24.91
N ASP A 68 -0.05 8.57 -25.73
CA ASP A 68 -1.33 8.43 -26.42
C ASP A 68 -2.35 7.72 -25.50
N PRO A 69 -3.46 8.39 -25.12
CA PRO A 69 -4.45 7.81 -24.22
C PRO A 69 -5.19 6.61 -24.80
N THR A 70 -5.15 6.41 -26.12
CA THR A 70 -5.85 5.27 -26.77
C THR A 70 -5.13 3.94 -26.56
N ILE A 71 -3.80 4.00 -26.36
CA ILE A 71 -2.96 2.80 -26.22
C ILE A 71 -2.24 2.74 -24.86
N ALA A 72 -1.93 3.88 -24.26
CA ALA A 72 -1.22 3.92 -22.98
C ALA A 72 -2.10 3.44 -21.81
N ALA A 73 -1.54 2.64 -20.93
CA ALA A 73 -2.17 2.24 -19.66
C ALA A 73 -1.96 3.28 -18.56
N CYS A 74 -1.94 4.56 -18.92
CA CYS A 74 -1.74 5.68 -17.98
C CYS A 74 -3.06 6.03 -17.29
N ALA A 75 -3.17 5.77 -15.99
CA ALA A 75 -4.32 6.12 -15.18
C ALA A 75 -4.05 7.43 -14.42
N GLN A 76 -4.97 8.37 -14.51
CA GLN A 76 -4.94 9.62 -13.74
C GLN A 76 -5.40 9.35 -12.29
N PRO A 77 -4.87 10.08 -11.30
CA PRO A 77 -5.26 9.90 -9.91
C PRO A 77 -6.70 10.37 -9.64
N VAL A 78 -7.41 9.61 -8.81
CA VAL A 78 -8.75 9.93 -8.34
C VAL A 78 -8.79 9.80 -6.81
N LEU A 79 -9.30 10.81 -6.14
CA LEU A 79 -9.62 10.79 -4.72
C LEU A 79 -11.13 10.76 -4.57
N LEU A 80 -11.64 9.69 -3.99
CA LEU A 80 -13.03 9.54 -3.61
C LEU A 80 -13.24 9.89 -2.14
N GLY A 81 -14.48 10.14 -1.75
CA GLY A 81 -14.85 10.35 -0.37
C GLY A 81 -16.23 9.79 -0.06
N THR A 82 -16.41 9.28 1.15
CA THR A 82 -17.72 8.94 1.69
C THR A 82 -17.92 9.57 3.05
N GLN A 83 -19.13 9.98 3.38
CA GLN A 83 -19.52 10.45 4.71
C GLN A 83 -20.15 9.34 5.54
N ASP A 84 -20.40 8.17 4.95
CA ASP A 84 -20.92 6.98 5.61
C ASP A 84 -19.95 5.79 5.44
N PRO A 85 -18.82 5.78 6.15
CA PRO A 85 -17.85 4.69 6.07
C PRO A 85 -18.36 3.39 6.69
N ASP A 86 -19.34 3.47 7.59
CA ASP A 86 -19.95 2.30 8.23
C ASP A 86 -20.94 1.58 7.30
N GLY A 87 -21.74 2.34 6.54
CA GLY A 87 -22.77 1.78 5.65
C GLY A 87 -22.25 1.39 4.27
N CYS A 88 -21.16 1.99 3.81
CA CYS A 88 -20.60 1.71 2.49
C CYS A 88 -19.59 0.55 2.54
N ALA A 89 -20.07 -0.69 2.49
CA ALA A 89 -19.18 -1.88 2.52
C ALA A 89 -18.18 -1.90 1.34
N LEU A 90 -18.59 -1.43 0.17
CA LEU A 90 -17.81 -1.53 -1.06
C LEU A 90 -16.45 -0.81 -0.96
N VAL A 91 -16.32 0.30 -0.20
CA VAL A 91 -15.06 1.03 -0.03
C VAL A 91 -14.02 0.26 0.77
N HIS A 92 -14.45 -0.77 1.52
CA HIS A 92 -13.57 -1.65 2.28
C HIS A 92 -13.24 -2.95 1.53
N ASP A 93 -14.18 -3.43 0.73
CA ASP A 93 -14.09 -4.74 0.08
C ASP A 93 -13.40 -4.68 -1.28
N MET A 94 -13.53 -3.53 -1.98
CA MET A 94 -12.97 -3.38 -3.33
C MET A 94 -11.59 -2.73 -3.30
N GLU A 95 -10.63 -3.42 -3.89
CA GLU A 95 -9.30 -2.90 -4.16
C GLU A 95 -9.16 -2.55 -5.65
N ILE A 96 -8.69 -1.32 -5.93
CA ILE A 96 -8.35 -0.89 -7.28
C ILE A 96 -6.84 -0.83 -7.41
N PHE A 97 -6.27 -1.68 -8.27
CA PHE A 97 -4.84 -1.65 -8.59
C PHE A 97 -4.53 -0.47 -9.51
N GLY A 98 -4.49 0.72 -8.94
CA GLY A 98 -4.28 1.98 -9.64
C GLY A 98 -4.28 3.16 -8.68
N PRO A 99 -4.12 4.39 -9.19
CA PRO A 99 -4.00 5.59 -8.36
C PRO A 99 -5.38 6.10 -7.90
N VAL A 100 -6.09 5.25 -7.15
CA VAL A 100 -7.40 5.56 -6.57
C VAL A 100 -7.33 5.38 -5.06
N ALA A 101 -7.86 6.35 -4.33
CA ALA A 101 -7.98 6.29 -2.88
C ALA A 101 -9.35 6.81 -2.44
N THR A 102 -9.83 6.33 -1.29
CA THR A 102 -11.09 6.80 -0.69
C THR A 102 -10.82 7.40 0.68
N LEU A 103 -11.18 8.66 0.87
CA LEU A 103 -11.13 9.33 2.16
C LEU A 103 -12.40 9.04 2.95
N MET A 104 -12.22 8.64 4.21
CA MET A 104 -13.31 8.28 5.12
C MET A 104 -13.14 9.03 6.45
N PRO A 105 -14.19 9.67 6.98
CA PRO A 105 -14.14 10.24 8.32
C PRO A 105 -14.26 9.15 9.37
N TYR A 106 -13.66 9.39 10.54
CA TYR A 106 -13.86 8.57 11.73
C TYR A 106 -14.16 9.45 12.94
N ARG A 107 -14.83 8.90 13.96
CA ARG A 107 -15.28 9.65 15.15
C ARG A 107 -14.19 9.79 16.18
N ASP A 108 -13.47 8.70 16.44
CA ASP A 108 -12.42 8.55 17.43
C ASP A 108 -11.44 7.46 16.99
N LEU A 109 -10.36 7.24 17.74
CA LEU A 109 -9.33 6.28 17.37
C LEU A 109 -9.88 4.86 17.25
N GLU A 110 -10.74 4.43 18.17
CA GLU A 110 -11.34 3.08 18.15
C GLU A 110 -12.13 2.86 16.85
N HIS A 111 -12.95 3.82 16.45
CA HIS A 111 -13.67 3.77 15.19
C HIS A 111 -12.72 3.75 13.98
N GLY A 112 -11.65 4.54 14.01
CA GLY A 112 -10.64 4.54 12.94
C GLY A 112 -9.96 3.19 12.77
N LEU A 113 -9.62 2.52 13.87
CA LEU A 113 -9.04 1.17 13.89
C LEU A 113 -10.05 0.14 13.36
N ALA A 114 -11.31 0.22 13.79
CA ALA A 114 -12.37 -0.67 13.30
C ALA A 114 -12.55 -0.54 11.79
N LEU A 115 -12.56 0.68 11.23
CA LEU A 115 -12.63 0.90 9.78
C LEU A 115 -11.40 0.32 9.05
N ALA A 116 -10.20 0.47 9.60
CA ALA A 116 -8.98 -0.09 9.01
C ALA A 116 -9.03 -1.62 8.96
N HIS A 117 -9.56 -2.27 10.01
CA HIS A 117 -9.72 -3.73 10.04
C HIS A 117 -10.77 -4.25 9.06
N ARG A 118 -11.78 -3.46 8.68
CA ARG A 118 -12.78 -3.86 7.67
C ARG A 118 -12.13 -4.19 6.32
N GLY A 119 -11.02 -3.54 5.97
CA GLY A 119 -10.23 -3.87 4.78
C GLY A 119 -9.46 -5.20 4.86
N GLN A 120 -9.54 -5.92 6.00
CA GLN A 120 -8.91 -7.23 6.24
C GLN A 120 -7.39 -7.24 6.13
N GLY A 121 -6.76 -6.09 6.23
CA GLY A 121 -5.31 -5.92 6.21
C GLY A 121 -4.71 -5.64 4.85
N SER A 122 -3.58 -4.96 4.87
CA SER A 122 -2.85 -4.50 3.70
C SER A 122 -1.34 -4.73 3.84
N LEU A 123 -0.59 -4.48 2.78
CA LEU A 123 0.89 -4.53 2.80
C LEU A 123 1.46 -3.53 3.81
N VAL A 124 0.87 -2.34 3.90
CA VAL A 124 1.32 -1.29 4.81
C VAL A 124 0.14 -0.43 5.28
N CYS A 125 0.18 -0.05 6.55
CA CYS A 125 -0.66 0.97 7.15
C CYS A 125 0.22 2.11 7.64
N SER A 126 -0.20 3.37 7.44
CA SER A 126 0.50 4.53 7.98
C SER A 126 -0.34 5.24 9.04
N LEU A 127 0.28 5.50 10.18
CA LEU A 127 -0.29 6.28 11.28
C LEU A 127 0.41 7.63 11.36
N TYR A 128 -0.35 8.70 11.43
CA TYR A 128 0.14 10.07 11.58
C TYR A 128 -0.38 10.64 12.90
N GLY A 129 0.48 11.18 13.75
CA GLY A 129 0.08 11.75 15.03
C GLY A 129 1.25 12.19 15.89
N GLU A 130 0.93 12.70 17.08
CA GLU A 130 1.90 13.22 18.05
C GLU A 130 1.84 12.48 19.39
N ASP A 131 0.71 11.87 19.75
CA ASP A 131 0.55 11.12 20.99
C ASP A 131 1.21 9.74 20.87
N ALA A 132 2.37 9.60 21.48
CA ALA A 132 3.17 8.37 21.43
C ALA A 132 2.43 7.16 22.04
N ALA A 133 1.63 7.35 23.10
CA ALA A 133 0.90 6.26 23.73
C ALA A 133 -0.25 5.76 22.84
N ALA A 134 -1.02 6.69 22.26
CA ALA A 134 -2.08 6.36 21.30
C ALA A 134 -1.50 5.69 20.04
N LEU A 135 -0.39 6.20 19.52
CA LEU A 135 0.29 5.61 18.36
C LEU A 135 0.82 4.21 18.65
N ALA A 136 1.40 3.96 19.82
CA ALA A 136 1.88 2.64 20.21
C ALA A 136 0.73 1.63 20.32
N THR A 137 -0.39 2.01 20.94
CA THR A 137 -1.58 1.18 21.07
C THR A 137 -2.15 0.85 19.69
N ALA A 138 -2.36 1.88 18.84
CA ALA A 138 -2.87 1.70 17.47
C ALA A 138 -1.93 0.84 16.61
N SER A 139 -0.62 1.01 16.76
CA SER A 139 0.36 0.21 16.01
C SER A 139 0.29 -1.27 16.36
N THR A 140 0.13 -1.59 17.64
CA THR A 140 0.00 -2.98 18.11
C THR A 140 -1.27 -3.63 17.59
N ASP A 141 -2.37 -2.89 17.60
CA ASP A 141 -3.65 -3.37 17.07
C ASP A 141 -3.58 -3.63 15.56
N LEU A 142 -3.13 -2.65 14.79
CA LEU A 142 -3.02 -2.74 13.33
C LEU A 142 -2.01 -3.80 12.85
N ALA A 143 -0.96 -4.09 13.63
CA ALA A 143 0.01 -5.13 13.31
C ALA A 143 -0.60 -6.54 13.27
N THR A 144 -1.81 -6.74 13.81
CA THR A 144 -2.52 -8.01 13.75
C THR A 144 -3.01 -8.37 12.33
N SER A 145 -3.14 -7.38 11.44
CA SER A 145 -3.65 -7.58 10.08
C SER A 145 -2.81 -6.93 8.98
N HIS A 146 -1.93 -5.98 9.32
CA HIS A 146 -1.11 -5.26 8.34
C HIS A 146 0.35 -5.71 8.39
N GLY A 147 0.99 -5.80 7.23
CA GLY A 147 2.38 -6.28 7.12
C GLY A 147 3.41 -5.34 7.71
N ARG A 148 3.22 -4.04 7.51
CA ARG A 148 4.02 -2.97 8.12
C ARG A 148 3.10 -1.91 8.70
N VAL A 149 3.43 -1.45 9.88
CA VAL A 149 2.82 -0.24 10.45
C VAL A 149 3.87 0.86 10.44
N HIS A 150 3.64 1.88 9.64
CA HIS A 150 4.55 3.00 9.46
C HIS A 150 4.05 4.20 10.25
N VAL A 151 4.71 4.51 11.36
CA VAL A 151 4.33 5.61 12.24
C VAL A 151 5.11 6.86 11.87
N VAL A 152 4.40 7.95 11.61
CA VAL A 152 4.96 9.24 11.22
C VAL A 152 4.56 10.30 12.24
N THR A 153 5.53 10.75 13.00
CA THR A 153 5.42 11.87 13.93
C THR A 153 6.05 13.14 13.32
N PRO A 154 5.80 14.35 13.81
CA PRO A 154 6.33 15.58 13.22
C PRO A 154 7.86 15.61 13.10
N ASP A 155 8.59 15.03 14.03
CA ASP A 155 10.05 14.96 14.05
C ASP A 155 10.63 14.08 12.94
N VAL A 156 9.92 13.04 12.49
CA VAL A 156 10.36 12.16 11.39
C VAL A 156 9.67 12.45 10.07
N ALA A 157 8.68 13.33 10.02
CA ALA A 157 7.86 13.58 8.84
C ALA A 157 8.65 14.00 7.58
N LYS A 158 9.82 14.59 7.75
CA LYS A 158 10.74 15.00 6.65
C LYS A 158 11.84 13.99 6.38
N LEU A 159 12.00 12.98 7.22
CA LEU A 159 13.14 12.05 7.19
C LEU A 159 12.74 10.64 6.71
N HIS A 160 11.45 10.29 6.77
CA HIS A 160 10.99 8.96 6.42
C HIS A 160 11.03 8.70 4.91
N THR A 161 11.21 7.44 4.52
CA THR A 161 11.29 7.01 3.12
C THR A 161 9.94 6.90 2.42
N GLY A 162 8.83 7.10 3.15
CA GLY A 162 7.47 6.84 2.68
C GLY A 162 7.04 5.38 2.84
N HIS A 163 5.74 5.15 2.89
CA HIS A 163 5.21 3.80 3.11
C HIS A 163 5.42 2.85 1.91
N GLY A 164 5.61 3.38 0.70
CA GLY A 164 5.80 2.57 -0.50
C GLY A 164 7.15 1.86 -0.58
N ASN A 165 8.15 2.27 0.21
CA ASN A 165 9.48 1.69 0.18
C ASN A 165 9.60 0.53 1.16
N VAL A 166 9.85 -0.67 0.65
CA VAL A 166 10.12 -1.86 1.45
C VAL A 166 11.62 -2.04 1.62
N MET A 167 12.09 -1.98 2.86
CA MET A 167 13.50 -2.20 3.17
C MET A 167 13.83 -3.70 3.17
N PRO A 168 15.07 -4.10 2.79
CA PRO A 168 15.45 -5.53 2.70
C PRO A 168 15.28 -6.33 3.99
N GLN A 169 15.28 -5.68 5.15
CA GLN A 169 15.07 -6.31 6.47
C GLN A 169 13.59 -6.31 6.92
N SER A 170 12.68 -5.83 6.09
CA SER A 170 11.28 -5.62 6.44
C SER A 170 10.38 -6.77 5.98
N MET A 171 9.07 -6.55 6.05
CA MET A 171 8.03 -7.43 5.54
C MET A 171 7.45 -6.88 4.24
N HIS A 172 7.22 -7.76 3.26
CA HIS A 172 6.48 -7.45 2.04
C HIS A 172 5.25 -8.34 1.96
N GLY A 173 4.27 -7.99 2.69
CA GLY A 173 3.07 -8.76 2.92
C GLY A 173 2.62 -8.58 4.35
N GLY A 174 1.85 -9.51 4.89
CA GLY A 174 1.40 -9.45 6.28
C GLY A 174 0.44 -10.56 6.63
N PRO A 175 -0.04 -10.56 7.89
CA PRO A 175 -0.94 -11.61 8.39
C PRO A 175 -2.37 -11.50 7.84
N GLY A 176 -2.76 -10.35 7.26
CA GLY A 176 -4.10 -10.14 6.71
C GLY A 176 -4.25 -10.61 5.26
N ARG A 177 -5.31 -10.16 4.57
CA ARG A 177 -5.65 -10.58 3.21
C ARG A 177 -4.57 -10.29 2.17
N ALA A 178 -3.68 -9.32 2.41
CA ALA A 178 -2.55 -9.04 1.53
C ALA A 178 -1.60 -10.24 1.41
N GLY A 179 -1.51 -11.08 2.44
CA GLY A 179 -0.62 -12.25 2.45
C GLY A 179 0.85 -11.86 2.36
N GLY A 180 1.69 -12.81 1.94
CA GLY A 180 3.11 -12.57 1.77
C GLY A 180 3.92 -12.82 3.03
N GLY A 181 5.14 -12.30 3.06
CA GLY A 181 6.09 -12.60 4.15
C GLY A 181 7.28 -11.65 4.16
N ALA A 182 8.47 -12.20 4.47
CA ALA A 182 9.69 -11.41 4.50
C ALA A 182 10.00 -10.82 3.12
N GLU A 183 10.56 -9.62 3.09
CA GLU A 183 11.10 -9.03 1.86
C GLU A 183 12.19 -9.93 1.28
N LEU A 184 12.11 -10.21 -0.02
CA LEU A 184 13.04 -11.10 -0.72
C LEU A 184 14.24 -10.37 -1.32
N GLY A 185 14.41 -9.08 -1.02
CA GLY A 185 15.61 -8.33 -1.40
C GLY A 185 16.81 -8.65 -0.51
N GLY A 186 18.02 -8.57 -1.07
CA GLY A 186 19.25 -8.76 -0.33
C GLY A 186 19.53 -10.21 0.11
N LEU A 187 20.42 -10.38 1.08
CA LEU A 187 20.93 -11.70 1.50
C LEU A 187 19.86 -12.58 2.15
N ARG A 188 18.80 -12.02 2.73
CA ARG A 188 17.72 -12.79 3.35
C ARG A 188 16.93 -13.65 2.34
N ALA A 189 16.93 -13.25 1.06
CA ALA A 189 16.31 -14.03 -0.01
C ALA A 189 16.97 -15.40 -0.20
N LEU A 190 18.25 -15.54 0.11
CA LEU A 190 18.96 -16.81 -0.04
C LEU A 190 18.30 -17.92 0.78
N ASP A 191 17.88 -17.61 2.01
CA ASP A 191 17.17 -18.57 2.88
C ASP A 191 15.87 -19.10 2.24
N PHE A 192 15.15 -18.24 1.53
CA PHE A 192 13.90 -18.60 0.86
C PHE A 192 14.13 -19.51 -0.36
N TYR A 193 15.18 -19.24 -1.13
CA TYR A 193 15.45 -19.99 -2.36
C TYR A 193 16.24 -21.29 -2.14
N HIS A 194 16.74 -21.55 -0.93
CA HIS A 194 17.37 -22.80 -0.59
C HIS A 194 16.38 -23.84 -0.08
N ARG A 195 16.59 -25.10 -0.50
CA ARG A 195 15.90 -26.23 0.09
C ARG A 195 16.60 -26.61 1.39
N LYS A 196 15.81 -26.82 2.43
CA LYS A 196 16.28 -27.27 3.74
C LYS A 196 15.85 -28.71 3.96
N SER A 197 16.79 -29.57 4.34
CA SER A 197 16.53 -30.97 4.73
C SER A 197 17.25 -31.25 6.04
N ALA A 198 16.59 -31.93 6.97
CA ALA A 198 17.23 -32.40 8.18
C ALA A 198 17.78 -33.81 7.93
N MET A 199 19.02 -34.05 8.34
CA MET A 199 19.65 -35.37 8.30
C MET A 199 19.99 -35.80 9.72
N GLN A 200 19.50 -36.99 10.10
CA GLN A 200 19.80 -37.62 11.39
C GLN A 200 20.57 -38.91 11.13
N ALA A 201 21.79 -39.00 11.63
CA ALA A 201 22.63 -40.18 11.41
C ALA A 201 23.65 -40.39 12.55
N ALA A 202 24.33 -41.52 12.54
CA ALA A 202 25.43 -41.76 13.46
C ALA A 202 26.55 -40.74 13.24
N PRO A 203 27.35 -40.38 14.27
CA PRO A 203 28.42 -39.38 14.16
C PRO A 203 29.38 -39.61 13.00
N SER A 204 29.73 -40.86 12.69
CA SER A 204 30.62 -41.18 11.57
C SER A 204 30.02 -40.81 10.21
N VAL A 205 28.70 -40.98 10.04
CA VAL A 205 27.99 -40.59 8.81
C VAL A 205 27.90 -39.09 8.69
N LEU A 206 27.58 -38.37 9.78
CA LEU A 206 27.52 -36.90 9.80
C LEU A 206 28.88 -36.28 9.47
N GLN A 207 29.97 -36.88 10.00
CA GLN A 207 31.35 -36.44 9.67
C GLN A 207 31.66 -36.66 8.20
N ALA A 208 31.25 -37.79 7.62
CA ALA A 208 31.44 -38.04 6.18
C ALA A 208 30.65 -37.08 5.31
N LEU A 209 29.41 -36.73 5.71
CA LEU A 209 28.58 -35.70 5.03
C LEU A 209 29.25 -34.34 5.07
N GLY A 210 29.77 -33.87 6.21
CA GLY A 210 30.48 -32.62 6.34
C GLY A 210 31.72 -32.54 5.42
N ALA A 211 32.47 -33.61 5.32
CA ALA A 211 33.64 -33.70 4.42
C ALA A 211 33.25 -33.63 2.92
N THR A 212 32.04 -34.15 2.56
CA THR A 212 31.54 -34.16 1.18
C THR A 212 30.95 -32.78 0.79
N THR A 213 30.36 -32.07 1.74
CA THR A 213 29.70 -30.76 1.48
C THR A 213 30.60 -29.54 1.68
N GLY A 214 31.81 -29.74 2.23
CA GLY A 214 32.75 -28.65 2.47
C GLY A 214 32.34 -27.68 3.60
N VAL A 215 31.46 -28.13 4.52
CA VAL A 215 30.98 -27.36 5.68
C VAL A 215 31.64 -27.88 6.95
#